data_9b6ea10413dfbc4a3bfc66d9a965dbb2
#
_entry.id   9b6ea10413dfbc4a3bfc66d9a965dbb2
#
_cell.length_a   1.000
_cell.length_b   1.000
_cell.length_c   1.000
_cell.angle_alpha   90.00
_cell.angle_beta   90.00
_cell.angle_gamma   90.00
#
_symmetry.space_group_name_H-M   'P 1'
#
loop_
_entity.id
_entity.type
_entity.pdbx_description
1 polymer ?
#
loop_
_entity_poly.entity_id
_entity_poly.type
_entity_poly.pdbx_seq_one_letter_code
_entity_poly.pdbx_strand_id
1 'polypeptide(L)'
;MTARKQALLKRHRRHKRLALLVIALVLLGCLLLGPWWSAPLLAVLVWLAHEAWFADHLFYSPRDSYSYQFPADTLVLGLHLQQGRLAAVELPPGELTLFLECRLRASWLGRLLDPQVRLRAGDDSDRQDFERGVAGRRYVNLSGYAEALRRGELQLWTRFCRLQGELRLHVFAQPDFRSKRVMVIAPHADDAELAAFGLYSQARETSIVTLTQGEIEAEHYQRLGLDRQAAARLKGRLRTWDSLVTPLWGGVLPERCFQLGYYCLQLPAMRQAPDQACGSRESGEGDIRSARRFNAIELPGDADGAPNWRNLVADLVALLEHFRPEVVVLPHPEIDPHADHVASTQALREAMAQSQWQPELELLYANHLHDNDRWPMGPAEGGIALPPAIETPAPLVPWSPLLTPERRLDKAMALGLQHDLLVPLPAKKRLRRAIQWLLAGRRWPRTGEDEFFRKAVRRHELFWINRRLP
;
A
#
# COMPACT_ATOMS: atom_id res chain seq x y z
N MET A 1 15.31 6.53 5.21
CA MET A 1 15.31 6.60 3.70
C MET A 1 16.48 5.77 3.21
N THR A 2 16.25 4.77 2.34
CA THR A 2 17.31 3.88 1.84
C THR A 2 18.35 4.61 1.00
N ALA A 3 19.58 4.09 0.95
CA ALA A 3 20.65 4.64 0.11
C ALA A 3 20.24 4.69 -1.38
N ARG A 4 19.49 3.67 -1.84
CA ARG A 4 18.93 3.62 -3.20
C ARG A 4 17.95 4.79 -3.46
N LYS A 5 17.00 5.05 -2.55
CA LYS A 5 16.06 6.18 -2.69
C LYS A 5 16.79 7.52 -2.70
N GLN A 6 17.82 7.68 -1.87
CA GLN A 6 18.66 8.89 -1.86
C GLN A 6 19.41 9.08 -3.19
N ALA A 7 19.97 8.01 -3.76
CA ALA A 7 20.66 8.06 -5.05
C ALA A 7 19.72 8.44 -6.20
N LEU A 8 18.52 7.84 -6.24
CA LEU A 8 17.49 8.17 -7.22
C LEU A 8 17.01 9.62 -7.10
N LEU A 9 16.80 10.12 -5.88
CA LEU A 9 16.45 11.52 -5.60
C LEU A 9 17.54 12.48 -6.09
N LYS A 10 18.81 12.19 -5.79
CA LYS A 10 19.96 13.00 -6.24
C LYS A 10 20.04 13.07 -7.76
N ARG A 11 19.86 11.91 -8.42
CA ARG A 11 19.81 11.81 -9.89
C ARG A 11 18.62 12.60 -10.46
N HIS A 12 17.43 12.46 -9.89
CA HIS A 12 16.23 13.19 -10.30
C HIS A 12 16.42 14.71 -10.18
N ARG A 13 16.96 15.20 -9.05
CA ARG A 13 17.24 16.63 -8.85
C ARG A 13 18.22 17.17 -9.87
N ARG A 14 19.28 16.39 -10.22
CA ARG A 14 20.23 16.78 -11.27
C ARG A 14 19.56 16.90 -12.63
N HIS A 15 18.77 15.90 -13.04
CA HIS A 15 18.05 15.93 -14.30
C HIS A 15 17.04 17.08 -14.37
N LYS A 16 16.33 17.34 -13.25
CA LYS A 16 15.40 18.48 -13.16
C LYS A 16 16.10 19.83 -13.36
N ARG A 17 17.27 20.03 -12.75
CA ARG A 17 18.06 21.27 -12.93
C ARG A 17 18.51 21.43 -14.39
N LEU A 18 19.01 20.37 -15.02
CA LEU A 18 19.40 20.39 -16.44
C LEU A 18 18.19 20.68 -17.34
N ALA A 19 17.06 20.04 -17.12
CA ALA A 19 15.83 20.30 -17.87
C ALA A 19 15.37 21.75 -17.74
N LEU A 20 15.39 22.32 -16.52
CA LEU A 20 15.04 23.73 -16.29
C LEU A 20 15.98 24.68 -17.01
N LEU A 21 17.30 24.39 -17.03
CA LEU A 21 18.26 25.19 -17.77
C LEU A 21 17.96 25.17 -19.28
N VAL A 22 17.75 23.96 -19.84
CA VAL A 22 17.42 23.84 -21.28
C VAL A 22 16.12 24.58 -21.62
N ILE A 23 15.07 24.41 -20.78
CA ILE A 23 13.80 25.13 -20.97
C ILE A 23 14.02 26.65 -20.93
N ALA A 24 14.79 27.15 -19.97
CA ALA A 24 15.08 28.57 -19.86
C ALA A 24 15.82 29.12 -21.11
N LEU A 25 16.82 28.38 -21.63
CA LEU A 25 17.53 28.75 -22.84
C LEU A 25 16.62 28.76 -24.08
N VAL A 26 15.72 27.78 -24.22
CA VAL A 26 14.75 27.71 -25.32
C VAL A 26 13.75 28.85 -25.22
N LEU A 27 13.21 29.13 -24.01
CA LEU A 27 12.32 30.28 -23.81
C LEU A 27 12.99 31.61 -24.13
N LEU A 28 14.25 31.78 -23.74
CA LEU A 28 15.04 32.97 -24.11
C LEU A 28 15.21 33.07 -25.62
N GLY A 29 15.52 31.96 -26.28
CA GLY A 29 15.60 31.92 -27.75
C GLY A 29 14.28 32.30 -28.42
N CYS A 30 13.15 31.81 -27.91
CA CYS A 30 11.81 32.18 -28.39
C CYS A 30 11.52 33.68 -28.20
N LEU A 31 11.95 34.27 -27.08
CA LEU A 31 11.79 35.72 -26.83
C LEU A 31 12.65 36.60 -27.73
N LEU A 32 13.87 36.16 -28.04
CA LEU A 32 14.81 36.95 -28.82
C LEU A 32 14.64 36.82 -30.34
N LEU A 33 14.23 35.62 -30.80
CA LEU A 33 14.25 35.26 -32.22
C LEU A 33 12.86 34.92 -32.78
N GLY A 34 11.87 34.72 -31.92
CA GLY A 34 10.51 34.28 -32.29
C GLY A 34 9.43 35.36 -32.15
N PRO A 35 8.21 35.08 -32.61
CA PRO A 35 7.04 35.91 -32.33
C PRO A 35 6.79 36.01 -30.80
N TRP A 36 6.32 37.16 -30.33
CA TRP A 36 6.10 37.45 -28.89
C TRP A 36 5.24 36.41 -28.18
N TRP A 37 4.30 35.75 -28.87
CA TRP A 37 3.42 34.74 -28.32
C TRP A 37 4.05 33.34 -28.16
N SER A 38 5.20 33.10 -28.82
CA SER A 38 5.83 31.76 -28.82
C SER A 38 6.39 31.36 -27.45
N ALA A 39 6.97 32.28 -26.70
CA ALA A 39 7.51 32.01 -25.38
C ALA A 39 6.40 31.72 -24.35
N PRO A 40 5.30 32.50 -24.20
CA PRO A 40 4.21 32.16 -23.32
C PRO A 40 3.51 30.85 -23.72
N LEU A 41 3.30 30.56 -25.01
CA LEU A 41 2.74 29.33 -25.49
C LEU A 41 3.63 28.13 -25.08
N LEU A 42 4.92 28.20 -25.30
CA LEU A 42 5.88 27.17 -24.91
C LEU A 42 5.90 26.96 -23.39
N ALA A 43 5.84 28.03 -22.60
CA ALA A 43 5.78 27.94 -21.13
C ALA A 43 4.53 27.19 -20.67
N VAL A 44 3.37 27.45 -21.26
CA VAL A 44 2.12 26.72 -20.97
C VAL A 44 2.23 25.24 -21.37
N LEU A 45 2.78 24.93 -22.55
CA LEU A 45 2.96 23.56 -23.00
C LEU A 45 3.93 22.78 -22.09
N VAL A 46 5.02 23.38 -21.68
CA VAL A 46 5.98 22.80 -20.73
C VAL A 46 5.34 22.56 -19.38
N TRP A 47 4.54 23.52 -18.89
CA TRP A 47 3.81 23.37 -17.64
C TRP A 47 2.78 22.23 -17.72
N LEU A 48 2.00 22.14 -18.78
CA LEU A 48 1.05 21.04 -19.02
C LEU A 48 1.77 19.69 -19.06
N ALA A 49 2.90 19.60 -19.78
CA ALA A 49 3.72 18.41 -19.83
C ALA A 49 4.27 18.02 -18.45
N HIS A 50 4.73 19.01 -17.68
CA HIS A 50 5.18 18.78 -16.30
C HIS A 50 4.06 18.21 -15.43
N GLU A 51 2.88 18.84 -15.41
CA GLU A 51 1.76 18.38 -14.60
C GLU A 51 1.24 17.00 -15.05
N ALA A 52 1.25 16.71 -16.36
CA ALA A 52 0.80 15.43 -16.90
C ALA A 52 1.74 14.26 -16.55
N TRP A 53 3.07 14.47 -16.63
CA TRP A 53 4.04 13.36 -16.63
C TRP A 53 5.12 13.43 -15.58
N PHE A 54 5.44 14.61 -15.04
CA PHE A 54 6.60 14.82 -14.16
C PHE A 54 6.28 15.38 -12.78
N ALA A 55 5.01 15.73 -12.52
CA ALA A 55 4.60 16.28 -11.24
C ALA A 55 4.58 15.25 -10.10
N ASP A 56 4.44 13.96 -10.44
CA ASP A 56 4.50 12.88 -9.46
C ASP A 56 5.96 12.48 -9.22
N HIS A 57 6.33 12.38 -7.96
CA HIS A 57 7.66 11.94 -7.56
C HIS A 57 7.75 10.42 -7.62
N LEU A 58 8.15 9.88 -8.76
CA LEU A 58 8.37 8.45 -8.96
C LEU A 58 9.86 8.14 -8.86
N PHE A 59 10.24 7.41 -7.83
CA PHE A 59 11.62 7.00 -7.58
C PHE A 59 11.81 5.52 -7.85
N TYR A 60 11.64 5.09 -9.11
CA TYR A 60 11.89 3.72 -9.53
C TYR A 60 12.74 3.69 -10.80
N SER A 61 13.40 2.55 -11.02
CA SER A 61 14.02 2.28 -12.30
C SER A 61 13.10 1.38 -13.13
N PRO A 62 12.49 1.87 -14.21
CA PRO A 62 11.60 1.05 -15.04
C PRO A 62 12.37 -0.04 -15.81
N ARG A 63 13.70 0.01 -15.84
CA ARG A 63 14.56 -0.95 -16.55
C ARG A 63 15.06 -2.09 -15.68
N ASP A 64 14.87 -2.00 -14.35
CA ASP A 64 15.27 -3.07 -13.44
C ASP A 64 14.33 -4.27 -13.63
N SER A 65 14.91 -5.46 -13.68
CA SER A 65 14.15 -6.72 -13.61
C SER A 65 13.83 -7.00 -12.16
N TYR A 66 12.55 -7.26 -11.87
CA TYR A 66 12.16 -7.74 -10.56
C TYR A 66 12.59 -9.20 -10.42
N SER A 67 13.12 -9.55 -9.27
CA SER A 67 13.56 -10.91 -8.97
C SER A 67 13.07 -11.30 -7.60
N TYR A 68 12.17 -12.26 -7.54
CA TYR A 68 11.64 -12.81 -6.30
C TYR A 68 12.27 -14.17 -6.03
N GLN A 69 12.66 -14.39 -4.78
CA GLN A 69 12.98 -15.72 -4.30
C GLN A 69 11.71 -16.31 -3.69
N PHE A 70 11.15 -17.29 -4.37
CA PHE A 70 10.04 -18.09 -3.87
C PHE A 70 10.59 -19.38 -3.23
N PRO A 71 9.82 -20.08 -2.38
CA PRO A 71 10.21 -21.39 -1.85
C PRO A 71 10.59 -22.36 -2.98
N ALA A 72 11.56 -23.25 -2.71
CA ALA A 72 12.08 -24.18 -3.71
C ALA A 72 11.02 -25.18 -4.20
N ASP A 73 10.00 -25.45 -3.40
CA ASP A 73 8.87 -26.32 -3.70
C ASP A 73 7.71 -25.60 -4.43
N THR A 74 7.88 -24.32 -4.78
CA THR A 74 6.87 -23.57 -5.54
C THR A 74 6.64 -24.21 -6.89
N LEU A 75 5.38 -24.57 -7.20
CA LEU A 75 5.01 -25.07 -8.53
C LEU A 75 5.16 -23.95 -9.57
N VAL A 76 6.01 -24.20 -10.57
CA VAL A 76 6.27 -23.27 -11.67
C VAL A 76 5.93 -23.95 -12.98
N LEU A 77 4.99 -23.40 -13.75
CA LEU A 77 4.51 -23.95 -15.01
C LEU A 77 4.87 -23.01 -16.17
N GLY A 78 5.39 -23.57 -17.26
CA GLY A 78 5.58 -22.83 -18.52
C GLY A 78 4.23 -22.55 -19.18
N LEU A 79 3.98 -21.31 -19.59
CA LEU A 79 2.77 -20.94 -20.33
C LEU A 79 3.11 -20.50 -21.76
N HIS A 80 2.19 -20.79 -22.67
CA HIS A 80 2.25 -20.34 -24.05
C HIS A 80 1.08 -19.41 -24.37
N LEU A 81 1.39 -18.31 -25.03
CA LEU A 81 0.39 -17.36 -25.52
C LEU A 81 0.18 -17.60 -27.03
N GLN A 82 -1.02 -18.07 -27.41
CA GLN A 82 -1.39 -18.33 -28.77
C GLN A 82 -2.61 -17.48 -29.15
N GLN A 83 -2.49 -16.66 -30.18
CA GLN A 83 -3.56 -15.78 -30.66
C GLN A 83 -4.23 -14.94 -29.54
N GLY A 84 -3.43 -14.47 -28.56
CA GLY A 84 -3.93 -13.69 -27.44
C GLY A 84 -4.63 -14.49 -26.33
N ARG A 85 -4.55 -15.84 -26.34
CA ARG A 85 -5.05 -16.71 -25.29
C ARG A 85 -3.90 -17.47 -24.65
N LEU A 86 -3.92 -17.61 -23.34
CA LEU A 86 -3.02 -18.50 -22.61
C LEU A 86 -3.48 -19.95 -22.81
N ALA A 87 -2.55 -20.82 -23.15
CA ALA A 87 -2.85 -22.23 -23.32
C ALA A 87 -3.37 -22.84 -22.00
N ALA A 88 -4.24 -23.86 -22.14
CA ALA A 88 -4.74 -24.61 -20.98
C ALA A 88 -3.58 -25.21 -20.18
N VAL A 89 -3.72 -25.24 -18.87
CA VAL A 89 -2.70 -25.76 -17.95
C VAL A 89 -3.37 -26.48 -16.78
N GLU A 90 -2.79 -27.60 -16.38
CA GLU A 90 -3.24 -28.31 -15.19
C GLU A 90 -2.80 -27.57 -13.93
N LEU A 91 -3.78 -27.24 -13.09
CA LEU A 91 -3.59 -26.55 -11.83
C LEU A 91 -4.13 -27.39 -10.67
N PRO A 92 -3.50 -27.35 -9.50
CA PRO A 92 -4.04 -27.97 -8.29
C PRO A 92 -5.49 -27.55 -8.04
N PRO A 93 -6.30 -28.37 -7.36
CA PRO A 93 -7.64 -27.99 -6.94
C PRO A 93 -7.59 -26.90 -5.86
N GLY A 94 -8.73 -26.23 -5.65
CA GLY A 94 -8.89 -25.19 -4.63
C GLY A 94 -8.57 -23.78 -5.10
N GLU A 95 -8.62 -22.83 -4.18
CA GLU A 95 -8.25 -21.44 -4.41
C GLU A 95 -6.74 -21.28 -4.49
N LEU A 96 -6.27 -20.54 -5.49
CA LEU A 96 -4.85 -20.37 -5.78
C LEU A 96 -4.47 -18.89 -5.87
N THR A 97 -3.30 -18.58 -5.36
CA THR A 97 -2.60 -17.34 -5.69
C THR A 97 -1.70 -17.62 -6.90
N LEU A 98 -1.89 -16.85 -7.96
CA LEU A 98 -1.26 -17.06 -9.25
C LEU A 98 -0.51 -15.80 -9.70
N PHE A 99 0.80 -15.92 -9.95
CA PHE A 99 1.59 -14.83 -10.52
C PHE A 99 2.27 -15.26 -11.80
N LEU A 100 1.98 -14.55 -12.89
CA LEU A 100 2.61 -14.73 -14.19
C LEU A 100 3.89 -13.91 -14.27
N GLU A 101 5.03 -14.57 -14.23
CA GLU A 101 6.32 -13.96 -14.54
C GLU A 101 6.41 -13.75 -16.04
N CYS A 102 6.65 -12.53 -16.46
CA CYS A 102 6.82 -12.14 -17.85
C CYS A 102 7.82 -11.01 -17.99
N ARG A 103 8.43 -10.89 -19.16
CA ARG A 103 9.29 -9.76 -19.50
C ARG A 103 8.50 -8.73 -20.30
N LEU A 104 8.39 -7.52 -19.79
CA LEU A 104 7.72 -6.40 -20.45
C LEU A 104 8.75 -5.45 -21.09
N ARG A 105 8.42 -4.95 -22.29
CA ARG A 105 9.16 -3.88 -22.93
C ARG A 105 8.21 -2.81 -23.46
N ALA A 106 8.33 -1.60 -22.90
CA ALA A 106 7.52 -0.46 -23.32
C ALA A 106 7.75 -0.11 -24.80
N SER A 107 6.66 0.24 -25.49
CA SER A 107 6.72 0.93 -26.80
C SER A 107 7.14 2.39 -26.62
N TRP A 108 7.27 3.15 -27.69
CA TRP A 108 7.55 4.58 -27.58
C TRP A 108 6.41 5.33 -26.86
N LEU A 109 5.15 4.97 -27.10
CA LEU A 109 4.00 5.50 -26.35
C LEU A 109 4.03 5.06 -24.88
N GLY A 110 4.56 3.88 -24.56
CA GLY A 110 4.70 3.41 -23.19
C GLY A 110 5.75 4.16 -22.37
N ARG A 111 6.45 5.14 -22.95
CA ARG A 111 7.28 6.11 -22.23
C ARG A 111 6.48 7.32 -21.75
N LEU A 112 5.33 7.58 -22.36
CA LEU A 112 4.42 8.68 -22.05
C LEU A 112 3.16 8.19 -21.33
N LEU A 113 2.63 7.04 -21.74
CA LEU A 113 1.42 6.42 -21.20
C LEU A 113 1.81 5.18 -20.39
N ASP A 114 1.07 4.88 -19.33
CA ASP A 114 1.36 3.74 -18.48
C ASP A 114 1.16 2.42 -19.25
N PRO A 115 2.20 1.57 -19.39
CA PRO A 115 2.11 0.26 -20.00
C PRO A 115 1.11 -0.64 -19.27
N GLN A 116 0.33 -1.43 -20.01
CA GLN A 116 -0.78 -2.20 -19.48
C GLN A 116 -0.70 -3.65 -19.90
N VAL A 117 -0.98 -4.55 -18.95
CA VAL A 117 -1.38 -5.92 -19.22
C VAL A 117 -2.88 -6.01 -18.92
N ARG A 118 -3.62 -6.56 -19.86
CA ARG A 118 -5.08 -6.72 -19.77
C ARG A 118 -5.43 -8.18 -19.85
N LEU A 119 -6.38 -8.59 -19.02
CA LEU A 119 -6.86 -9.96 -18.90
C LEU A 119 -8.36 -9.97 -19.15
N ARG A 120 -8.88 -11.05 -19.73
CA ARG A 120 -10.31 -11.27 -19.90
C ARG A 120 -10.64 -12.77 -19.91
N ALA A 121 -11.69 -13.13 -19.17
CA ALA A 121 -12.29 -14.45 -19.18
C ALA A 121 -13.82 -14.28 -19.14
N GLY A 122 -14.51 -14.56 -20.25
CA GLY A 122 -15.93 -14.24 -20.39
C GLY A 122 -16.21 -12.74 -20.21
N ASP A 123 -17.06 -12.41 -19.26
CA ASP A 123 -17.41 -11.02 -18.91
C ASP A 123 -16.44 -10.40 -17.88
N ASP A 124 -15.63 -11.22 -17.24
CA ASP A 124 -14.66 -10.75 -16.27
C ASP A 124 -13.41 -10.20 -16.95
N SER A 125 -12.98 -9.00 -16.54
CA SER A 125 -11.81 -8.35 -17.11
C SER A 125 -10.98 -7.65 -16.03
N ASP A 126 -9.66 -7.64 -16.22
CA ASP A 126 -8.71 -6.97 -15.36
C ASP A 126 -7.70 -6.14 -16.15
N ARG A 127 -7.15 -5.14 -15.49
CA ARG A 127 -6.09 -4.29 -16.01
C ARG A 127 -5.06 -4.01 -14.94
N GLN A 128 -3.81 -4.37 -15.24
CA GLN A 128 -2.66 -4.06 -14.41
C GLN A 128 -1.71 -3.14 -15.17
N ASP A 129 -1.40 -1.99 -14.57
CA ASP A 129 -0.50 -1.00 -15.18
C ASP A 129 0.91 -1.15 -14.61
N PHE A 130 1.88 -0.77 -15.42
CA PHE A 130 3.30 -0.85 -15.09
C PHE A 130 3.99 0.50 -15.32
N GLU A 131 5.23 0.58 -14.89
CA GLU A 131 6.03 1.80 -14.95
C GLU A 131 6.27 2.24 -16.39
N ARG A 132 6.18 3.53 -16.64
CA ARG A 132 6.52 4.12 -17.93
C ARG A 132 7.97 3.81 -18.32
N GLY A 133 8.16 3.33 -19.53
CA GLY A 133 9.45 2.90 -20.00
C GLY A 133 9.91 1.54 -19.49
N VAL A 134 8.99 0.72 -18.96
CA VAL A 134 9.30 -0.64 -18.45
C VAL A 134 10.10 -1.43 -19.49
N ALA A 135 11.20 -2.04 -19.02
CA ALA A 135 12.04 -2.93 -19.82
C ALA A 135 12.71 -3.97 -18.92
N GLY A 136 11.91 -4.94 -18.45
CA GLY A 136 12.40 -5.97 -17.52
C GLY A 136 11.31 -6.94 -17.09
N ARG A 137 11.66 -7.83 -16.17
CA ARG A 137 10.76 -8.83 -15.60
C ARG A 137 9.74 -8.17 -14.68
N ARG A 138 8.49 -8.65 -14.78
CA ARG A 138 7.36 -8.26 -13.93
C ARG A 138 6.51 -9.48 -13.62
N TYR A 139 5.68 -9.36 -12.59
CA TYR A 139 4.79 -10.43 -12.11
C TYR A 139 3.35 -9.92 -12.14
N VAL A 140 2.58 -10.43 -13.09
CA VAL A 140 1.16 -10.10 -13.28
C VAL A 140 0.33 -11.02 -12.39
N ASN A 141 -0.61 -10.47 -11.63
CA ASN A 141 -1.50 -11.24 -10.79
C ASN A 141 -2.62 -11.89 -11.62
N LEU A 142 -2.69 -13.22 -11.60
CA LEU A 142 -3.73 -14.01 -12.25
C LEU A 142 -4.65 -14.71 -11.23
N SER A 143 -4.54 -14.37 -9.94
CA SER A 143 -5.42 -14.93 -8.91
C SER A 143 -6.89 -14.65 -9.26
N GLY A 144 -7.75 -15.66 -9.08
CA GLY A 144 -9.16 -15.60 -9.51
C GLY A 144 -9.42 -16.06 -10.94
N TYR A 145 -8.36 -16.34 -11.76
CA TYR A 145 -8.52 -16.86 -13.12
C TYR A 145 -8.14 -18.34 -13.27
N ALA A 146 -8.03 -19.09 -12.18
CA ALA A 146 -7.61 -20.49 -12.22
C ALA A 146 -8.48 -21.34 -13.16
N GLU A 147 -9.81 -21.22 -13.11
CA GLU A 147 -10.73 -21.97 -13.99
C GLU A 147 -10.57 -21.61 -15.48
N ALA A 148 -10.41 -20.33 -15.77
CA ALA A 148 -10.19 -19.89 -17.14
C ALA A 148 -8.83 -20.38 -17.69
N LEU A 149 -7.82 -20.49 -16.83
CA LEU A 149 -6.51 -21.08 -17.19
C LEU A 149 -6.63 -22.59 -17.42
N ARG A 150 -7.36 -23.34 -16.59
CA ARG A 150 -7.58 -24.78 -16.80
C ARG A 150 -8.25 -25.08 -18.14
N ARG A 151 -9.14 -24.17 -18.61
CA ARG A 151 -9.88 -24.32 -19.88
C ARG A 151 -9.17 -23.68 -21.08
N GLY A 152 -8.08 -22.94 -20.89
CA GLY A 152 -7.42 -22.19 -21.96
C GLY A 152 -8.26 -21.03 -22.49
N GLU A 153 -9.15 -20.47 -21.67
CA GLU A 153 -10.07 -19.40 -22.03
C GLU A 153 -9.56 -18.00 -21.62
N LEU A 154 -8.46 -17.92 -20.83
CA LEU A 154 -7.94 -16.66 -20.38
C LEU A 154 -7.22 -15.92 -21.51
N GLN A 155 -7.81 -14.79 -21.91
CA GLN A 155 -7.22 -13.87 -22.88
C GLN A 155 -6.23 -12.93 -22.17
N LEU A 156 -5.09 -12.69 -22.81
CA LEU A 156 -4.08 -11.76 -22.36
C LEU A 156 -3.55 -10.94 -23.53
N TRP A 157 -3.60 -9.62 -23.39
CA TRP A 157 -3.01 -8.69 -24.35
C TRP A 157 -2.36 -7.49 -23.63
N THR A 158 -1.51 -6.78 -24.35
CA THR A 158 -0.79 -5.63 -23.82
C THR A 158 -1.13 -4.36 -24.58
N ARG A 159 -1.04 -3.22 -23.88
CA ARG A 159 -1.15 -1.90 -24.48
C ARG A 159 0.05 -1.05 -24.05
N PHE A 160 0.65 -0.36 -25.01
CA PHE A 160 1.84 0.48 -24.80
C PHE A 160 3.10 -0.29 -24.37
N CYS A 161 3.07 -1.62 -24.40
CA CYS A 161 4.21 -2.50 -24.21
C CYS A 161 4.05 -3.79 -25.00
N ARG A 162 5.08 -4.63 -24.97
CA ARG A 162 5.08 -5.98 -25.55
C ARG A 162 5.55 -6.97 -24.50
N LEU A 163 5.01 -8.18 -24.55
CA LEU A 163 5.56 -9.35 -23.87
C LEU A 163 6.77 -9.86 -24.63
N GLN A 164 7.79 -10.29 -23.92
CA GLN A 164 9.01 -10.89 -24.49
C GLN A 164 9.43 -12.13 -23.69
N GLY A 165 10.03 -13.09 -24.36
CA GLY A 165 10.56 -14.29 -23.73
C GLY A 165 9.47 -15.27 -23.25
N GLU A 166 9.89 -16.17 -22.38
CA GLU A 166 9.04 -17.20 -21.79
C GLU A 166 8.09 -16.60 -20.75
N LEU A 167 6.92 -17.24 -20.64
CA LEU A 167 5.94 -16.96 -19.59
C LEU A 167 6.00 -18.09 -18.56
N ARG A 168 6.15 -17.75 -17.29
CA ARG A 168 6.19 -18.71 -16.19
C ARG A 168 5.10 -18.39 -15.18
N LEU A 169 4.27 -19.36 -14.88
CA LEU A 169 3.21 -19.25 -13.87
C LEU A 169 3.71 -19.81 -12.55
N HIS A 170 3.80 -18.95 -11.54
CA HIS A 170 4.06 -19.34 -10.17
C HIS A 170 2.73 -19.58 -9.47
N VAL A 171 2.57 -20.75 -8.86
CA VAL A 171 1.32 -21.24 -8.27
C VAL A 171 1.53 -21.44 -6.78
N PHE A 172 0.69 -20.81 -5.97
CA PHE A 172 0.70 -20.95 -4.51
C PHE A 172 -0.69 -21.38 -4.04
N ALA A 173 -0.77 -22.36 -3.15
CA ALA A 173 -2.01 -22.70 -2.48
C ALA A 173 -2.47 -21.56 -1.58
N GLN A 174 -3.78 -21.29 -1.54
CA GLN A 174 -4.34 -20.32 -0.63
C GLN A 174 -4.75 -21.01 0.67
N PRO A 175 -4.19 -20.62 1.83
CA PRO A 175 -4.67 -21.06 3.13
C PRO A 175 -6.06 -20.49 3.40
N ASP A 176 -6.88 -21.26 4.13
CA ASP A 176 -8.17 -20.77 4.65
C ASP A 176 -7.94 -19.98 5.94
N PHE A 177 -7.87 -18.67 5.82
CA PHE A 177 -7.79 -17.77 6.98
C PHE A 177 -9.16 -17.33 7.50
N ARG A 178 -10.26 -17.65 6.80
CA ARG A 178 -11.62 -17.28 7.22
C ARG A 178 -12.06 -18.05 8.46
N SER A 179 -11.55 -19.29 8.63
CA SER A 179 -11.81 -20.11 9.81
C SER A 179 -10.99 -19.72 11.05
N LYS A 180 -10.05 -18.77 10.92
CA LYS A 180 -9.07 -18.41 11.94
C LYS A 180 -9.48 -17.19 12.78
N ARG A 181 -8.91 -17.11 14.00
CA ARG A 181 -8.87 -15.86 14.78
C ARG A 181 -7.71 -15.01 14.27
N VAL A 182 -8.04 -13.80 13.84
CA VAL A 182 -7.08 -12.87 13.21
C VAL A 182 -6.91 -11.63 14.09
N MET A 183 -5.67 -11.22 14.32
CA MET A 183 -5.35 -9.92 14.92
C MET A 183 -4.61 -9.06 13.92
N VAL A 184 -5.14 -7.88 13.60
CA VAL A 184 -4.50 -6.92 12.70
C VAL A 184 -3.82 -5.84 13.52
N ILE A 185 -2.51 -5.66 13.30
CA ILE A 185 -1.74 -4.56 13.85
C ILE A 185 -1.73 -3.42 12.83
N ALA A 186 -2.37 -2.33 13.18
CA ALA A 186 -2.45 -1.11 12.41
C ALA A 186 -1.58 -0.02 13.06
N PRO A 187 -0.43 0.34 12.49
CA PRO A 187 0.36 1.48 13.00
C PRO A 187 -0.45 2.75 13.12
N HIS A 188 -1.35 3.02 12.15
CA HIS A 188 -2.25 4.17 12.09
C HIS A 188 -3.70 3.73 11.84
N ALA A 189 -4.64 4.65 12.02
CA ALA A 189 -6.08 4.36 12.03
C ALA A 189 -6.67 3.78 10.72
N ASP A 190 -6.01 3.95 9.58
CA ASP A 190 -6.45 3.50 8.25
C ASP A 190 -5.73 2.26 7.72
N ASP A 191 -4.64 1.84 8.37
CA ASP A 191 -3.77 0.77 7.86
C ASP A 191 -4.48 -0.58 7.76
N ALA A 192 -5.37 -0.90 8.70
CA ALA A 192 -6.12 -2.15 8.68
C ALA A 192 -7.08 -2.21 7.47
N GLU A 193 -7.80 -1.12 7.18
CA GLU A 193 -8.71 -1.02 6.05
C GLU A 193 -7.95 -1.01 4.72
N LEU A 194 -6.82 -0.30 4.66
CA LEU A 194 -5.98 -0.25 3.46
C LEU A 194 -5.46 -1.63 3.07
N ALA A 195 -4.96 -2.40 4.04
CA ALA A 195 -4.29 -3.66 3.79
C ALA A 195 -5.21 -4.88 3.78
N ALA A 196 -6.13 -4.99 4.76
CA ALA A 196 -6.68 -6.25 5.20
C ALA A 196 -8.21 -6.28 5.39
N PHE A 197 -8.95 -5.28 4.89
CA PHE A 197 -10.41 -5.21 5.04
C PHE A 197 -11.10 -6.49 4.55
N GLY A 198 -10.70 -7.01 3.40
CA GLY A 198 -11.26 -8.21 2.81
C GLY A 198 -10.98 -9.45 3.65
N LEU A 199 -9.81 -9.54 4.28
CA LEU A 199 -9.45 -10.62 5.19
C LEU A 199 -10.24 -10.49 6.50
N TYR A 200 -10.11 -9.37 7.20
CA TYR A 200 -10.62 -9.25 8.55
C TYR A 200 -12.15 -9.26 8.61
N SER A 201 -12.83 -8.75 7.57
CA SER A 201 -14.30 -8.77 7.50
C SER A 201 -14.90 -10.15 7.19
N GLN A 202 -14.09 -11.16 6.94
CA GLN A 202 -14.52 -12.52 6.64
C GLN A 202 -13.93 -13.56 7.62
N ALA A 203 -12.99 -13.18 8.48
CA ALA A 203 -12.40 -14.07 9.46
C ALA A 203 -13.41 -14.45 10.54
N ARG A 204 -13.24 -15.64 11.16
CA ARG A 204 -14.12 -16.13 12.22
C ARG A 204 -14.24 -15.16 13.38
N GLU A 205 -13.12 -14.62 13.79
CA GLU A 205 -13.02 -13.60 14.83
C GLU A 205 -11.86 -12.65 14.45
N THR A 206 -12.10 -11.37 14.57
CA THR A 206 -11.07 -10.35 14.29
C THR A 206 -10.87 -9.42 15.46
N SER A 207 -9.62 -9.10 15.76
CA SER A 207 -9.23 -8.00 16.64
C SER A 207 -8.39 -6.99 15.87
N ILE A 208 -8.69 -5.70 15.99
CA ILE A 208 -7.93 -4.61 15.37
C ILE A 208 -7.22 -3.85 16.49
N VAL A 209 -5.90 -3.73 16.37
CA VAL A 209 -5.07 -3.02 17.35
C VAL A 209 -4.33 -1.89 16.64
N THR A 210 -4.80 -0.67 16.85
CA THR A 210 -4.20 0.55 16.31
C THR A 210 -3.20 1.13 17.32
N LEU A 211 -1.96 1.38 16.89
CA LEU A 211 -0.90 1.74 17.80
C LEU A 211 -0.82 3.24 18.08
N THR A 212 -0.92 4.09 17.04
CA THR A 212 -0.72 5.54 17.19
C THR A 212 -1.99 6.33 16.91
N GLN A 213 -2.03 7.54 17.46
CA GLN A 213 -3.15 8.47 17.26
C GLN A 213 -3.14 9.11 15.86
N GLY A 214 -2.01 9.10 15.12
CA GLY A 214 -1.91 9.69 13.78
C GLY A 214 -2.11 11.20 13.76
N GLU A 215 -1.69 11.90 14.79
CA GLU A 215 -1.97 13.31 15.08
C GLU A 215 -1.17 14.30 14.23
N ILE A 216 -0.16 13.85 13.50
CA ILE A 216 0.73 14.70 12.70
C ILE A 216 0.07 15.16 11.38
N GLU A 217 0.67 16.17 10.70
CA GLU A 217 0.15 16.72 9.43
C GLU A 217 -1.28 17.26 9.55
N ALA A 218 -1.51 18.10 10.58
CA ALA A 218 -2.83 18.61 10.95
C ALA A 218 -3.19 19.97 10.30
N GLU A 219 -2.51 20.38 9.19
CA GLU A 219 -2.71 21.69 8.56
C GLU A 219 -4.13 21.93 8.07
N HIS A 220 -4.86 20.85 7.72
CA HIS A 220 -6.25 20.96 7.34
C HIS A 220 -7.10 21.53 8.49
N TYR A 221 -6.85 21.08 9.70
CA TYR A 221 -7.60 21.49 10.90
C TYR A 221 -7.20 22.89 11.41
N GLN A 222 -6.00 23.38 11.07
CA GLN A 222 -5.61 24.77 11.34
C GLN A 222 -6.51 25.78 10.61
N ARG A 223 -7.11 25.41 9.49
CA ARG A 223 -8.09 26.25 8.77
C ARG A 223 -9.36 26.50 9.54
N LEU A 224 -9.61 25.78 10.62
CA LEU A 224 -10.71 26.02 11.55
C LEU A 224 -10.38 27.09 12.61
N GLY A 225 -9.24 27.78 12.47
CA GLY A 225 -8.78 28.79 13.42
C GLY A 225 -8.00 28.23 14.63
N LEU A 226 -7.61 26.94 14.56
CA LEU A 226 -6.85 26.31 15.62
C LEU A 226 -5.34 26.56 15.42
N ASP A 227 -4.61 26.70 16.52
CA ASP A 227 -3.16 26.67 16.49
C ASP A 227 -2.65 25.25 16.14
N ARG A 228 -1.32 25.11 15.90
CA ARG A 228 -0.71 23.84 15.49
C ARG A 228 -0.98 22.70 16.48
N GLN A 229 -0.84 22.98 17.78
CA GLN A 229 -1.03 21.97 18.81
C GLN A 229 -2.50 21.56 18.95
N ALA A 230 -3.41 22.52 18.97
CA ALA A 230 -4.84 22.26 19.04
C ALA A 230 -5.34 21.50 17.81
N ALA A 231 -4.85 21.83 16.61
CA ALA A 231 -5.16 21.11 15.38
C ALA A 231 -4.67 19.66 15.44
N ALA A 232 -3.44 19.43 15.92
CA ALA A 232 -2.89 18.08 16.09
C ALA A 232 -3.69 17.26 17.12
N ARG A 233 -4.06 17.86 18.27
CA ARG A 233 -4.94 17.22 19.27
C ARG A 233 -6.31 16.87 18.69
N LEU A 234 -6.90 17.76 17.92
CA LEU A 234 -8.19 17.48 17.27
C LEU A 234 -8.07 16.32 16.29
N LYS A 235 -7.07 16.35 15.43
CA LYS A 235 -6.80 15.26 14.49
C LYS A 235 -6.59 13.93 15.21
N GLY A 236 -5.73 13.88 16.25
CA GLY A 236 -5.49 12.68 17.04
C GLY A 236 -6.78 12.08 17.62
N ARG A 237 -7.67 12.93 18.17
CA ARG A 237 -8.98 12.47 18.68
C ARG A 237 -9.89 11.92 17.58
N LEU A 238 -9.93 12.55 16.40
CA LEU A 238 -10.72 12.08 15.27
C LEU A 238 -10.19 10.72 14.77
N ARG A 239 -8.89 10.59 14.59
CA ARG A 239 -8.29 9.32 14.15
C ARG A 239 -8.37 8.23 15.21
N THR A 240 -8.33 8.58 16.50
CA THR A 240 -8.66 7.63 17.57
C THR A 240 -10.08 7.10 17.40
N TRP A 241 -11.05 7.97 17.13
CA TRP A 241 -12.43 7.57 16.87
C TRP A 241 -12.51 6.69 15.61
N ASP A 242 -11.89 7.10 14.51
CA ASP A 242 -11.86 6.34 13.26
C ASP A 242 -11.35 4.91 13.47
N SER A 243 -10.26 4.74 14.24
CA SER A 243 -9.66 3.43 14.51
C SER A 243 -10.56 2.46 15.29
N LEU A 244 -11.50 3.00 16.05
CA LEU A 244 -12.43 2.20 16.87
C LEU A 244 -13.73 1.89 16.13
N VAL A 245 -14.23 2.83 15.29
CA VAL A 245 -15.56 2.69 14.68
C VAL A 245 -15.52 2.19 13.24
N THR A 246 -14.46 2.46 12.49
CA THR A 246 -14.37 2.00 11.10
C THR A 246 -14.37 0.47 10.99
N PRO A 247 -13.64 -0.29 11.84
CA PRO A 247 -13.68 -1.75 11.77
C PRO A 247 -15.06 -2.37 12.03
N LEU A 248 -15.95 -1.66 12.71
CA LEU A 248 -17.33 -2.13 12.95
C LEU A 248 -18.11 -2.28 11.64
N TRP A 249 -17.81 -1.45 10.63
CA TRP A 249 -18.36 -1.61 9.28
C TRP A 249 -17.99 -2.96 8.65
N GLY A 250 -16.79 -3.47 8.96
CA GLY A 250 -16.32 -4.80 8.55
C GLY A 250 -16.83 -5.94 9.44
N GLY A 251 -17.70 -5.67 10.43
CA GLY A 251 -18.27 -6.67 11.33
C GLY A 251 -17.40 -7.00 12.54
N VAL A 252 -16.33 -6.24 12.81
CA VAL A 252 -15.54 -6.42 14.02
C VAL A 252 -16.33 -5.91 15.23
N LEU A 253 -16.34 -6.67 16.33
CA LEU A 253 -17.04 -6.28 17.53
C LEU A 253 -16.33 -5.10 18.24
N PRO A 254 -17.06 -4.17 18.88
CA PRO A 254 -16.46 -3.00 19.55
C PRO A 254 -15.37 -3.39 20.57
N GLU A 255 -15.60 -4.45 21.35
CA GLU A 255 -14.68 -4.96 22.36
C GLU A 255 -13.41 -5.59 21.78
N ARG A 256 -13.30 -5.67 20.45
CA ARG A 256 -12.13 -6.16 19.71
C ARG A 256 -11.39 -5.08 18.94
N CYS A 257 -11.82 -3.81 19.09
CA CYS A 257 -11.16 -2.65 18.51
C CYS A 257 -10.40 -1.89 19.59
N PHE A 258 -9.08 -1.78 19.43
CA PHE A 258 -8.20 -1.16 20.43
C PHE A 258 -7.41 -0.01 19.82
N GLN A 259 -7.33 1.10 20.57
CA GLN A 259 -6.41 2.20 20.31
C GLN A 259 -5.40 2.27 21.45
N LEU A 260 -4.11 2.11 21.14
CA LEU A 260 -3.04 2.11 22.15
C LEU A 260 -2.55 3.51 22.52
N GLY A 261 -2.92 4.53 21.74
CA GLY A 261 -2.70 5.92 22.11
C GLY A 261 -1.27 6.45 21.98
N TYR A 262 -0.34 5.66 21.42
CA TYR A 262 1.02 6.13 21.16
C TYR A 262 1.03 7.22 20.08
N TYR A 263 2.17 7.87 19.88
CA TYR A 263 2.29 9.03 19.03
C TYR A 263 3.01 8.73 17.72
N CYS A 264 2.53 9.31 16.64
CA CYS A 264 3.04 9.09 15.30
C CYS A 264 4.51 9.51 15.18
N LEU A 265 5.31 8.68 14.48
CA LEU A 265 6.77 8.83 14.29
C LEU A 265 7.61 8.79 15.58
N GLN A 266 7.02 8.40 16.72
CA GLN A 266 7.74 8.25 17.98
C GLN A 266 8.15 6.80 18.28
N LEU A 267 7.51 5.78 17.68
CA LEU A 267 7.82 4.37 17.93
C LEU A 267 9.31 4.02 17.74
N PRO A 268 10.02 4.52 16.71
CA PRO A 268 11.45 4.28 16.57
C PRO A 268 12.31 4.88 17.69
N ALA A 269 11.92 6.06 18.20
CA ALA A 269 12.62 6.69 19.32
C ALA A 269 12.40 5.94 20.64
N MET A 270 11.16 5.51 20.89
CA MET A 270 10.81 4.65 22.03
C MET A 270 11.65 3.37 22.04
N ARG A 271 11.85 2.73 20.87
CA ARG A 271 12.67 1.53 20.77
C ARG A 271 14.14 1.75 21.09
N GLN A 272 14.69 2.92 20.74
CA GLN A 272 16.08 3.26 21.04
C GLN A 272 16.32 3.51 22.53
N ALA A 273 15.31 3.98 23.25
CA ALA A 273 15.35 4.24 24.69
C ALA A 273 14.07 3.67 25.35
N PRO A 274 13.98 2.35 25.60
CA PRO A 274 12.75 1.64 25.94
C PRO A 274 12.01 2.15 27.18
N ASP A 275 12.68 2.76 28.14
CA ASP A 275 12.11 3.31 29.36
C ASP A 275 11.77 4.80 29.27
N GLN A 276 12.24 5.47 28.21
CA GLN A 276 12.03 6.91 28.05
C GLN A 276 10.66 7.16 27.39
N ALA A 277 9.86 8.02 28.03
CA ALA A 277 8.60 8.48 27.45
C ALA A 277 8.86 9.40 26.24
N CYS A 278 8.20 9.09 25.12
CA CYS A 278 8.28 9.85 23.87
C CYS A 278 6.89 10.37 23.50
N GLY A 279 6.51 11.53 24.02
CA GLY A 279 5.25 12.21 23.71
C GLY A 279 5.17 12.78 22.29
N SER A 280 4.01 13.28 21.90
CA SER A 280 3.78 13.90 20.60
C SER A 280 4.57 15.19 20.44
N ARG A 281 5.30 15.33 19.34
CA ARG A 281 5.99 16.57 18.96
C ARG A 281 5.03 17.62 18.41
N GLU A 282 3.88 17.19 17.88
CA GLU A 282 2.90 18.08 17.23
C GLU A 282 1.84 18.53 18.22
N SER A 283 1.23 17.62 18.99
CA SER A 283 0.15 17.96 19.95
C SER A 283 0.67 18.41 21.31
N GLY A 284 1.92 18.07 21.66
CA GLY A 284 2.51 18.31 22.98
C GLY A 284 1.96 17.38 24.07
N GLU A 285 1.18 16.36 23.70
CA GLU A 285 0.64 15.38 24.64
C GLU A 285 1.66 14.29 24.96
N GLY A 286 1.60 13.72 26.18
CA GLY A 286 2.52 12.71 26.66
C GLY A 286 1.84 11.63 27.49
N ASP A 287 0.51 11.55 27.49
CA ASP A 287 -0.27 10.52 28.22
C ASP A 287 -1.14 9.75 27.22
N ILE A 288 -0.85 8.43 27.08
CA ILE A 288 -1.55 7.56 26.14
C ILE A 288 -3.01 7.27 26.55
N ARG A 289 -3.36 7.45 27.82
CA ARG A 289 -4.71 7.16 28.37
C ARG A 289 -5.78 8.01 27.74
N SER A 290 -5.42 9.22 27.28
CA SER A 290 -6.36 10.13 26.61
C SER A 290 -7.06 9.48 25.40
N ALA A 291 -6.40 8.58 24.68
CA ALA A 291 -6.93 7.86 23.52
C ALA A 291 -7.55 6.50 23.86
N ARG A 292 -7.38 5.99 25.08
CA ARG A 292 -7.76 4.61 25.47
C ARG A 292 -9.12 4.48 26.17
N ARG A 293 -9.78 5.57 26.44
CA ARG A 293 -11.03 5.60 27.25
C ARG A 293 -12.17 4.72 26.73
N PHE A 294 -12.09 4.24 25.49
CA PHE A 294 -13.08 3.36 24.88
C PHE A 294 -12.59 1.93 24.71
N ASN A 295 -11.37 1.61 25.12
CA ASN A 295 -10.89 0.22 25.15
C ASN A 295 -11.72 -0.59 26.12
N ALA A 296 -12.03 -1.82 25.73
CA ALA A 296 -12.91 -2.71 26.53
C ALA A 296 -12.23 -3.29 27.78
N ILE A 297 -10.89 -3.30 27.82
CA ILE A 297 -10.09 -3.76 28.96
C ILE A 297 -8.98 -2.76 29.26
N GLU A 298 -8.56 -2.71 30.51
CA GLU A 298 -7.35 -2.01 30.92
C GLU A 298 -6.11 -2.74 30.44
N LEU A 299 -5.10 -1.99 30.01
CA LEU A 299 -3.83 -2.50 29.52
C LEU A 299 -2.69 -2.12 30.49
N PRO A 300 -1.56 -2.88 30.52
CA PRO A 300 -0.44 -2.58 31.42
C PRO A 300 0.06 -1.14 31.34
N GLY A 301 0.08 -0.53 30.15
CA GLY A 301 0.49 0.86 29.95
C GLY A 301 -0.46 1.90 30.56
N ASP A 302 -1.66 1.52 31.01
CA ASP A 302 -2.61 2.42 31.68
C ASP A 302 -2.17 2.77 33.12
N ALA A 303 -1.28 1.98 33.71
CA ALA A 303 -0.80 2.18 35.07
C ALA A 303 -0.12 3.54 35.25
N ASP A 304 0.72 3.96 34.31
CA ASP A 304 1.45 5.22 34.34
C ASP A 304 1.13 6.16 33.18
N GLY A 305 0.50 5.65 32.09
CA GLY A 305 0.17 6.40 30.90
C GLY A 305 1.39 6.81 30.05
N ALA A 306 2.57 6.29 30.35
CA ALA A 306 3.81 6.70 29.70
C ALA A 306 3.95 6.13 28.27
N PRO A 307 4.15 6.98 27.24
CA PRO A 307 4.40 6.53 25.87
C PRO A 307 5.84 6.02 25.70
N ASN A 308 6.13 4.83 26.23
CA ASN A 308 7.43 4.19 26.14
C ASN A 308 7.34 2.80 25.51
N TRP A 309 8.49 2.23 25.12
CA TRP A 309 8.54 0.95 24.42
C TRP A 309 8.15 -0.22 25.30
N ARG A 310 8.52 -0.17 26.60
CA ARG A 310 8.18 -1.22 27.56
C ARG A 310 6.66 -1.37 27.69
N ASN A 311 5.94 -0.26 27.83
CA ASN A 311 4.48 -0.27 27.89
C ASN A 311 3.85 -0.79 26.59
N LEU A 312 4.38 -0.37 25.42
CA LEU A 312 3.89 -0.86 24.14
C LEU A 312 4.02 -2.37 24.01
N VAL A 313 5.17 -2.94 24.39
CA VAL A 313 5.39 -4.39 24.34
C VAL A 313 4.50 -5.10 25.35
N ALA A 314 4.38 -4.59 26.57
CA ALA A 314 3.51 -5.17 27.59
C ALA A 314 2.01 -5.16 27.19
N ASP A 315 1.54 -4.06 26.58
CA ASP A 315 0.18 -3.95 26.05
C ASP A 315 -0.08 -5.01 24.96
N LEU A 316 0.87 -5.19 24.05
CA LEU A 316 0.77 -6.18 22.98
C LEU A 316 0.81 -7.61 23.53
N VAL A 317 1.61 -7.91 24.57
CA VAL A 317 1.58 -9.20 25.28
C VAL A 317 0.20 -9.46 25.86
N ALA A 318 -0.35 -8.50 26.59
CA ALA A 318 -1.68 -8.65 27.20
C ALA A 318 -2.77 -8.91 26.13
N LEU A 319 -2.73 -8.22 25.00
CA LEU A 319 -3.68 -8.41 23.91
C LEU A 319 -3.52 -9.77 23.20
N LEU A 320 -2.27 -10.24 23.00
CA LEU A 320 -2.00 -11.57 22.46
C LEU A 320 -2.57 -12.68 23.38
N GLU A 321 -2.39 -12.57 24.67
CA GLU A 321 -2.87 -13.55 25.66
C GLU A 321 -4.38 -13.50 25.82
N HIS A 322 -4.97 -12.30 25.72
CA HIS A 322 -6.43 -12.11 25.82
C HIS A 322 -7.17 -12.68 24.60
N PHE A 323 -6.76 -12.28 23.38
CA PHE A 323 -7.46 -12.65 22.14
C PHE A 323 -7.00 -13.97 21.55
N ARG A 324 -5.81 -14.42 21.86
CA ARG A 324 -5.22 -15.68 21.38
C ARG A 324 -5.34 -15.86 19.87
N PRO A 325 -4.84 -14.89 19.05
CA PRO A 325 -4.96 -14.97 17.61
C PRO A 325 -4.15 -16.14 17.05
N GLU A 326 -4.73 -16.86 16.07
CA GLU A 326 -4.00 -17.89 15.31
C GLU A 326 -3.13 -17.24 14.23
N VAL A 327 -3.59 -16.09 13.72
CA VAL A 327 -2.92 -15.34 12.66
C VAL A 327 -2.75 -13.88 13.11
N VAL A 328 -1.55 -13.35 12.98
CA VAL A 328 -1.28 -11.92 13.14
C VAL A 328 -0.98 -11.29 11.79
N VAL A 329 -1.60 -10.13 11.53
CA VAL A 329 -1.43 -9.35 10.29
C VAL A 329 -0.69 -8.08 10.63
N LEU A 330 0.45 -7.83 9.99
CA LEU A 330 1.36 -6.75 10.36
C LEU A 330 2.14 -6.22 9.15
N PRO A 331 2.69 -4.98 9.20
CA PRO A 331 3.47 -4.44 8.10
C PRO A 331 4.71 -5.28 7.79
N HIS A 332 5.06 -5.41 6.51
CA HIS A 332 6.28 -6.08 6.10
C HIS A 332 7.50 -5.18 6.38
N PRO A 333 8.40 -5.53 7.29
CA PRO A 333 9.44 -4.61 7.79
C PRO A 333 10.49 -4.22 6.74
N GLU A 334 10.59 -4.97 5.64
CA GLU A 334 11.56 -4.72 4.56
C GLU A 334 10.92 -4.11 3.31
N ILE A 335 9.65 -4.41 3.03
CA ILE A 335 8.91 -3.86 1.88
C ILE A 335 8.27 -2.51 2.22
N ASP A 336 7.65 -2.41 3.40
CA ASP A 336 7.06 -1.18 3.89
C ASP A 336 8.09 -0.37 4.71
N PRO A 337 8.56 0.76 4.19
CA PRO A 337 9.66 1.50 4.80
C PRO A 337 9.23 2.52 5.83
N HIS A 338 7.93 2.65 6.11
CA HIS A 338 7.47 3.63 7.08
C HIS A 338 8.04 3.31 8.47
N ALA A 339 8.57 4.31 9.16
CA ALA A 339 9.31 4.09 10.39
C ALA A 339 8.45 3.46 11.50
N ASP A 340 7.19 3.90 11.63
CA ASP A 340 6.26 3.31 12.60
C ASP A 340 5.83 1.90 12.18
N HIS A 341 5.71 1.60 10.87
CA HIS A 341 5.37 0.25 10.39
C HIS A 341 6.48 -0.75 10.73
N VAL A 342 7.72 -0.38 10.49
CA VAL A 342 8.88 -1.21 10.88
C VAL A 342 8.92 -1.41 12.40
N ALA A 343 8.73 -0.33 13.17
CA ALA A 343 8.77 -0.40 14.62
C ALA A 343 7.61 -1.22 15.21
N SER A 344 6.38 -1.10 14.66
CA SER A 344 5.22 -1.88 15.11
C SER A 344 5.42 -3.38 14.91
N THR A 345 6.00 -3.79 13.77
CA THR A 345 6.37 -5.19 13.53
C THR A 345 7.41 -5.68 14.53
N GLN A 346 8.40 -4.85 14.86
CA GLN A 346 9.42 -5.18 15.85
C GLN A 346 8.82 -5.30 17.26
N ALA A 347 7.91 -4.38 17.65
CA ALA A 347 7.23 -4.43 18.95
C ALA A 347 6.37 -5.69 19.09
N LEU A 348 5.59 -6.04 18.04
CA LEU A 348 4.79 -7.26 18.10
C LEU A 348 5.66 -8.51 18.19
N ARG A 349 6.75 -8.59 17.44
CA ARG A 349 7.67 -9.75 17.50
C ARG A 349 8.34 -9.87 18.84
N GLU A 350 8.68 -8.76 19.48
CA GLU A 350 9.20 -8.75 20.87
C GLU A 350 8.10 -9.19 21.86
N ALA A 351 6.88 -8.71 21.71
CA ALA A 351 5.74 -9.15 22.52
C ALA A 351 5.45 -10.63 22.35
N MET A 352 5.48 -11.15 21.14
CA MET A 352 5.32 -12.58 20.86
C MET A 352 6.41 -13.45 21.53
N ALA A 353 7.65 -12.93 21.61
CA ALA A 353 8.74 -13.64 22.31
C ALA A 353 8.53 -13.69 23.82
N GLN A 354 7.75 -12.78 24.40
CA GLN A 354 7.46 -12.70 25.84
C GLN A 354 6.12 -13.35 26.23
N SER A 355 5.18 -13.43 25.26
CA SER A 355 3.81 -13.96 25.47
C SER A 355 3.80 -15.47 25.63
N GLN A 356 2.91 -15.97 26.48
CA GLN A 356 2.61 -17.39 26.59
C GLN A 356 1.80 -17.91 25.38
N TRP A 357 1.13 -17.01 24.65
CA TRP A 357 0.41 -17.34 23.43
C TRP A 357 1.25 -17.08 22.20
N GLN A 358 1.38 -18.09 21.31
CA GLN A 358 2.12 -17.99 20.07
C GLN A 358 1.16 -18.13 18.87
N PRO A 359 1.03 -17.08 18.01
CA PRO A 359 0.34 -17.22 16.73
C PRO A 359 1.01 -18.25 15.83
N GLU A 360 0.20 -18.97 15.02
CA GLU A 360 0.70 -19.98 14.09
C GLU A 360 1.53 -19.37 12.94
N LEU A 361 1.14 -18.16 12.50
CA LEU A 361 1.80 -17.48 11.40
C LEU A 361 1.60 -15.94 11.41
N GLU A 362 2.48 -15.28 10.68
CA GLU A 362 2.40 -13.86 10.36
C GLU A 362 1.94 -13.68 8.90
N LEU A 363 0.98 -12.78 8.66
CA LEU A 363 0.66 -12.24 7.35
C LEU A 363 1.22 -10.82 7.25
N LEU A 364 2.15 -10.62 6.34
CA LEU A 364 2.83 -9.34 6.18
C LEU A 364 2.19 -8.55 5.04
N TYR A 365 1.93 -7.25 5.24
CA TYR A 365 1.38 -6.36 4.23
C TYR A 365 2.28 -5.15 3.96
N ALA A 366 2.03 -4.40 2.89
CA ALA A 366 2.71 -3.14 2.61
C ALA A 366 1.72 -2.09 2.12
N ASN A 367 1.60 -0.98 2.84
CA ASN A 367 0.81 0.20 2.45
C ASN A 367 1.70 1.26 1.78
N HIS A 368 3.00 1.25 2.07
CA HIS A 368 4.00 2.16 1.50
C HIS A 368 5.11 1.37 0.80
N LEU A 369 5.72 1.95 -0.22
CA LEU A 369 6.92 1.38 -0.85
C LEU A 369 8.05 2.39 -0.89
N HIS A 370 9.29 1.89 -0.85
CA HIS A 370 10.48 2.73 -0.97
C HIS A 370 10.59 3.44 -2.32
N ASP A 371 10.36 2.70 -3.40
CA ASP A 371 10.79 3.07 -4.73
C ASP A 371 9.64 3.42 -5.67
N ASN A 372 8.38 3.20 -5.26
CA ASN A 372 7.21 3.44 -6.11
C ASN A 372 6.00 3.91 -5.30
N ASP A 373 5.87 5.22 -5.11
CA ASP A 373 4.74 5.82 -4.39
C ASP A 373 3.38 5.62 -5.10
N ARG A 374 3.39 5.16 -6.38
CA ARG A 374 2.17 4.87 -7.14
C ARG A 374 1.69 3.42 -7.03
N TRP A 375 2.51 2.54 -6.49
CA TRP A 375 2.11 1.15 -6.32
C TRP A 375 0.95 1.02 -5.28
N PRO A 376 -0.03 0.12 -5.52
CA PRO A 376 -0.30 -0.62 -6.74
C PRO A 376 -0.64 0.31 -7.91
N MET A 377 -0.03 0.06 -9.08
CA MET A 377 -0.28 0.88 -10.26
C MET A 377 -1.61 0.50 -10.94
N GLY A 378 -2.10 1.39 -11.79
CA GLY A 378 -3.36 1.19 -12.50
C GLY A 378 -4.59 1.77 -11.80
N PRO A 379 -5.78 1.51 -12.37
CA PRO A 379 -7.04 2.02 -11.83
C PRO A 379 -7.42 1.32 -10.53
N ALA A 380 -8.32 1.93 -9.76
CA ALA A 380 -9.07 1.20 -8.75
C ALA A 380 -9.72 -0.04 -9.37
N GLU A 381 -10.00 -1.05 -8.55
CA GLU A 381 -10.61 -2.34 -8.94
C GLU A 381 -9.73 -3.24 -9.83
N GLY A 382 -8.59 -2.76 -10.32
CA GLY A 382 -7.62 -3.60 -11.05
C GLY A 382 -6.82 -4.51 -10.13
N GLY A 383 -6.18 -5.55 -10.70
CA GLY A 383 -5.32 -6.48 -9.98
C GLY A 383 -4.07 -5.80 -9.39
N ILE A 384 -3.47 -6.45 -8.41
CA ILE A 384 -2.24 -5.99 -7.75
C ILE A 384 -1.08 -6.84 -8.27
N ALA A 385 -0.26 -6.29 -9.17
CA ALA A 385 1.01 -6.88 -9.55
C ALA A 385 2.00 -6.84 -8.38
N LEU A 386 2.95 -7.79 -8.31
CA LEU A 386 3.98 -7.73 -7.27
C LEU A 386 4.77 -6.41 -7.34
N PRO A 387 5.11 -5.83 -6.19
CA PRO A 387 5.89 -4.59 -6.11
C PRO A 387 7.32 -4.76 -6.66
N PRO A 388 8.12 -3.68 -6.78
CA PRO A 388 9.55 -3.81 -7.00
C PRO A 388 10.18 -4.84 -6.07
N ALA A 389 10.98 -5.74 -6.64
CA ALA A 389 11.66 -6.77 -5.88
C ALA A 389 12.60 -6.17 -4.85
N ILE A 390 12.67 -6.82 -3.72
CA ILE A 390 13.58 -6.51 -2.62
C ILE A 390 14.48 -7.72 -2.35
N GLU A 391 15.67 -7.47 -1.84
CA GLU A 391 16.52 -8.53 -1.31
C GLU A 391 16.03 -8.84 0.11
N THR A 392 15.36 -9.97 0.29
CA THR A 392 14.97 -10.48 1.61
C THR A 392 15.83 -11.67 1.99
N PRO A 393 16.13 -11.87 3.28
CA PRO A 393 16.88 -13.03 3.74
C PRO A 393 16.10 -14.35 3.64
N ALA A 394 14.80 -14.31 3.46
CA ALA A 394 13.91 -15.46 3.40
C ALA A 394 13.07 -15.48 2.13
N PRO A 395 12.70 -16.67 1.62
CA PRO A 395 11.78 -16.81 0.51
C PRO A 395 10.42 -16.16 0.83
N LEU A 396 9.84 -15.47 -0.16
CA LEU A 396 8.54 -14.83 -0.04
C LEU A 396 7.43 -15.75 -0.57
N VAL A 397 6.41 -15.99 0.24
CA VAL A 397 5.19 -16.72 -0.15
C VAL A 397 4.05 -15.73 -0.30
N PRO A 398 3.72 -15.27 -1.52
CA PRO A 398 2.63 -14.34 -1.71
C PRO A 398 1.27 -15.03 -1.51
N TRP A 399 0.36 -14.33 -0.86
CA TRP A 399 -1.05 -14.68 -0.79
C TRP A 399 -1.88 -13.49 -1.27
N SER A 400 -2.70 -13.72 -2.29
CA SER A 400 -3.46 -12.65 -2.94
C SER A 400 -4.93 -13.05 -3.11
N PRO A 401 -5.74 -12.92 -2.03
CA PRO A 401 -7.16 -13.25 -2.06
C PRO A 401 -7.94 -12.29 -2.96
N LEU A 402 -8.90 -12.86 -3.71
CA LEU A 402 -9.81 -12.10 -4.56
C LEU A 402 -10.89 -11.44 -3.70
N LEU A 403 -11.20 -10.19 -4.00
CA LEU A 403 -12.33 -9.46 -3.42
C LEU A 403 -13.50 -9.42 -4.40
N THR A 404 -14.69 -9.80 -3.93
CA THR A 404 -15.91 -9.63 -4.73
C THR A 404 -16.22 -8.15 -4.97
N PRO A 405 -17.03 -7.79 -6.00
CA PRO A 405 -17.43 -6.41 -6.23
C PRO A 405 -18.05 -5.74 -5.00
N GLU A 406 -18.93 -6.46 -4.29
CA GLU A 406 -19.55 -5.99 -3.05
C GLU A 406 -18.50 -5.72 -1.97
N ARG A 407 -17.56 -6.64 -1.78
CA ARG A 407 -16.50 -6.47 -0.77
C ARG A 407 -15.55 -5.31 -1.08
N ARG A 408 -15.31 -5.05 -2.38
CA ARG A 408 -14.56 -3.85 -2.81
C ARG A 408 -15.31 -2.57 -2.50
N LEU A 409 -16.65 -2.57 -2.68
CA LEU A 409 -17.48 -1.43 -2.33
C LEU A 409 -17.51 -1.22 -0.80
N ASP A 410 -17.68 -2.28 -0.03
CA ASP A 410 -17.61 -2.21 1.44
C ASP A 410 -16.26 -1.65 1.93
N LYS A 411 -15.16 -2.09 1.32
CA LYS A 411 -13.82 -1.54 1.60
C LYS A 411 -13.74 -0.05 1.28
N ALA A 412 -14.33 0.37 0.17
CA ALA A 412 -14.37 1.79 -0.19
C ALA A 412 -15.20 2.61 0.80
N MET A 413 -16.31 2.05 1.30
CA MET A 413 -17.13 2.70 2.33
C MET A 413 -16.38 2.80 3.67
N ALA A 414 -15.67 1.75 4.08
CA ALA A 414 -14.81 1.78 5.26
C ALA A 414 -13.76 2.92 5.17
N LEU A 415 -13.07 3.04 4.04
CA LEU A 415 -12.14 4.15 3.81
C LEU A 415 -12.85 5.53 3.82
N GLY A 416 -14.12 5.57 3.39
CA GLY A 416 -14.96 6.76 3.45
C GLY A 416 -15.40 7.16 4.86
N LEU A 417 -15.14 6.36 5.89
CA LEU A 417 -15.35 6.71 7.30
C LEU A 417 -14.11 7.36 7.94
N GLN A 418 -12.95 7.26 7.29
CA GLN A 418 -11.68 7.81 7.79
C GLN A 418 -11.58 9.31 7.52
N HIS A 419 -11.60 10.15 8.55
CA HIS A 419 -11.58 11.61 8.42
C HIS A 419 -10.41 12.14 7.58
N ASP A 420 -9.23 11.55 7.72
CA ASP A 420 -8.03 11.97 6.97
C ASP A 420 -8.17 11.76 5.46
N LEU A 421 -8.89 10.72 5.03
CA LEU A 421 -9.09 10.40 3.63
C LEU A 421 -10.22 11.23 2.98
N LEU A 422 -11.00 11.95 3.78
CA LEU A 422 -12.08 12.83 3.31
C LEU A 422 -11.63 14.29 3.11
N VAL A 423 -10.39 14.62 3.43
CA VAL A 423 -9.87 15.98 3.24
C VAL A 423 -9.92 16.37 1.76
N PRO A 424 -10.66 17.45 1.39
CA PRO A 424 -10.79 17.84 -0.02
C PRO A 424 -9.45 18.18 -0.65
N LEU A 425 -9.25 17.72 -1.88
CA LEU A 425 -8.02 18.03 -2.62
C LEU A 425 -7.91 19.54 -2.87
N PRO A 426 -6.72 20.13 -2.69
CA PRO A 426 -6.45 21.51 -3.09
C PRO A 426 -6.72 21.72 -4.59
N ALA A 427 -7.18 22.91 -4.97
CA ALA A 427 -7.50 23.28 -6.36
C ALA A 427 -6.37 22.92 -7.35
N LYS A 428 -5.11 23.15 -6.95
CA LYS A 428 -3.93 22.77 -7.74
C LYS A 428 -3.86 21.27 -8.04
N LYS A 429 -4.18 20.41 -7.04
CA LYS A 429 -4.19 18.95 -7.23
C LYS A 429 -5.37 18.52 -8.12
N ARG A 430 -6.54 19.15 -8.00
CA ARG A 430 -7.69 18.88 -8.88
C ARG A 430 -7.38 19.24 -10.32
N LEU A 431 -6.79 20.42 -10.57
CA LEU A 431 -6.35 20.84 -11.91
C LEU A 431 -5.31 19.87 -12.49
N ARG A 432 -4.32 19.46 -11.69
CA ARG A 432 -3.35 18.41 -12.09
C ARG A 432 -4.04 17.13 -12.51
N ARG A 433 -5.01 16.64 -11.74
CA ARG A 433 -5.77 15.43 -12.09
C ARG A 433 -6.54 15.57 -13.40
N ALA A 434 -7.15 16.72 -13.65
CA ALA A 434 -7.81 17.01 -14.93
C ALA A 434 -6.80 16.94 -16.11
N ILE A 435 -5.64 17.56 -15.96
CA ILE A 435 -4.56 17.49 -16.96
C ILE A 435 -4.07 16.04 -17.15
N GLN A 436 -3.86 15.30 -16.08
CA GLN A 436 -3.44 13.89 -16.13
C GLN A 436 -4.50 12.98 -16.75
N TRP A 437 -5.78 13.26 -16.52
CA TRP A 437 -6.87 12.55 -17.18
C TRP A 437 -6.87 12.76 -18.68
N LEU A 438 -6.74 14.02 -19.13
CA LEU A 438 -6.75 14.39 -20.55
C LEU A 438 -5.51 13.87 -21.29
N LEU A 439 -4.31 14.11 -20.74
CA LEU A 439 -3.04 13.89 -21.46
C LEU A 439 -2.41 12.52 -21.14
N ALA A 440 -2.55 12.02 -19.95
CA ALA A 440 -1.93 10.76 -19.52
C ALA A 440 -2.93 9.58 -19.35
N GLY A 441 -4.24 9.81 -19.59
CA GLY A 441 -5.28 8.78 -19.52
C GLY A 441 -5.48 8.20 -18.12
N ARG A 442 -5.09 8.93 -17.06
CA ARG A 442 -5.26 8.51 -15.67
C ARG A 442 -6.70 8.73 -15.22
N ARG A 443 -7.20 7.78 -14.43
CA ARG A 443 -8.53 7.84 -13.84
C ARG A 443 -8.45 7.62 -12.34
N TRP A 444 -9.32 8.29 -11.61
CA TRP A 444 -9.50 8.12 -10.17
C TRP A 444 -10.86 7.51 -9.88
N PRO A 445 -11.01 6.75 -8.78
CA PRO A 445 -12.30 6.17 -8.41
C PRO A 445 -13.31 7.26 -8.05
N ARG A 446 -14.60 6.92 -8.19
CA ARG A 446 -15.69 7.82 -7.77
C ARG A 446 -15.95 7.75 -6.26
N THR A 447 -15.40 6.75 -5.59
CA THR A 447 -15.63 6.45 -4.17
C THR A 447 -14.88 7.40 -3.23
N GLY A 448 -13.84 8.08 -3.70
CA GLY A 448 -13.08 9.05 -2.89
C GLY A 448 -11.99 9.76 -3.66
N GLU A 449 -11.64 10.96 -3.20
CA GLU A 449 -10.61 11.81 -3.83
C GLU A 449 -9.19 11.46 -3.38
N ASP A 450 -9.01 10.83 -2.21
CA ASP A 450 -7.66 10.47 -1.77
C ASP A 450 -7.04 9.36 -2.64
N GLU A 451 -5.72 9.36 -2.74
CA GLU A 451 -4.98 8.37 -3.54
C GLU A 451 -5.11 6.96 -2.98
N PHE A 452 -5.37 6.82 -1.68
CA PHE A 452 -5.58 5.52 -1.05
C PHE A 452 -6.83 4.81 -1.53
N PHE A 453 -7.89 5.51 -1.94
CA PHE A 453 -9.05 4.87 -2.58
C PHE A 453 -8.64 4.12 -3.86
N ARG A 454 -7.74 4.68 -4.65
CA ARG A 454 -7.21 4.01 -5.84
C ARG A 454 -6.27 2.84 -5.48
N LYS A 455 -5.44 3.01 -4.46
CA LYS A 455 -4.43 2.03 -4.07
C LYS A 455 -5.01 0.82 -3.36
N ALA A 456 -5.98 1.03 -2.47
CA ALA A 456 -6.52 0.00 -1.59
C ALA A 456 -7.76 -0.69 -2.14
N VAL A 457 -8.65 0.03 -2.87
CA VAL A 457 -9.86 -0.55 -3.46
C VAL A 457 -9.49 -1.29 -4.74
N ARG A 458 -8.94 -2.49 -4.58
CA ARG A 458 -8.38 -3.31 -5.66
C ARG A 458 -9.14 -4.63 -5.79
N ARG A 459 -8.92 -5.32 -6.91
CA ARG A 459 -9.46 -6.66 -7.15
C ARG A 459 -8.98 -7.68 -6.12
N HIS A 460 -7.79 -7.48 -5.55
CA HIS A 460 -7.16 -8.35 -4.58
C HIS A 460 -6.66 -7.56 -3.37
N GLU A 461 -6.43 -8.24 -2.26
CA GLU A 461 -5.45 -7.84 -1.27
C GLU A 461 -4.14 -8.59 -1.55
N LEU A 462 -3.03 -8.16 -0.97
CA LEU A 462 -1.74 -8.81 -1.14
C LEU A 462 -1.00 -8.88 0.18
N PHE A 463 -0.64 -10.09 0.55
CA PHE A 463 0.11 -10.41 1.74
C PHE A 463 1.29 -11.32 1.41
N TRP A 464 2.23 -11.42 2.34
CA TRP A 464 3.29 -12.41 2.34
C TRP A 464 3.16 -13.26 3.60
N ILE A 465 3.08 -14.58 3.41
CA ILE A 465 2.98 -15.55 4.49
C ILE A 465 4.37 -15.79 5.05
N ASN A 466 4.53 -15.54 6.35
CA ASN A 466 5.71 -15.91 7.11
C ASN A 466 5.32 -17.01 8.11
N ARG A 467 5.63 -18.26 7.78
CA ARG A 467 5.43 -19.38 8.70
C ARG A 467 6.56 -19.33 9.72
N ARG A 468 6.21 -19.23 10.98
CA ARG A 468 7.19 -19.48 12.03
C ARG A 468 7.56 -20.96 11.95
N LEU A 469 8.84 -21.25 11.75
CA LEU A 469 9.33 -22.58 12.02
C LEU A 469 9.20 -22.83 13.52
N PRO A 470 8.66 -23.99 13.93
CA PRO A 470 8.53 -24.35 15.34
C PRO A 470 9.87 -24.34 16.04
#